data_5e6af39d4853d0035c8b1ee83b3ef816
#
_entry.id   5e6af39d4853d0035c8b1ee83b3ef816
#
_cell.length_a   1.000
_cell.length_b   1.000
_cell.length_c   1.000
_cell.angle_alpha   90.00
_cell.angle_beta   90.00
_cell.angle_gamma   90.00
#
_symmetry.space_group_name_H-M   'P 1'
#
loop_
_entity.id
_entity.type
_entity.pdbx_description
1 polymer ?
#
loop_
_entity_poly.entity_id
_entity_poly.type
_entity_poly.pdbx_seq_one_letter_code
_entity_poly.pdbx_strand_id
1 'polypeptide(L)'
;MPADPDLLERSSVLKGDLLEYARSAPLARELKAELRRQFSGFALADEGEMIEFFDSFILEHRLRDGRTVLERYLDDHPKLAEEDRAVLRGWRDPIQGLFEVLERTGDTLVVLNLVDALSYRVRTNAGPQAVRQMRPKSFLAARIVPLDDEWLLSGDQQIYPHSARAEVLKAAAQIAFSLPHLAFRNPETLRRGWELQERDRGWFIEFFGSDTVILERDEAARRLDEFGRFQIERAMAAAGKKPKKNARPPVPSDTGWVDELTEGATIGLVYDAADGMGIYADFQTFLDAFTGPGPKATPAQIKVVRSYLTEDSISPAIFRRMADQHPDATDRVFQQLLRKPGFTWSADGEALLRKHKKEQADAVPLPRLVPLGEDLATHFTPPGR
;
A
#
# COMPACT_ATOMS: atom_id res chain seq x y z
N MET A 1 -0.95 5.21 31.57
CA MET A 1 -0.20 6.15 32.45
C MET A 1 0.69 6.99 31.55
N PRO A 2 1.05 8.25 31.86
CA PRO A 2 2.01 8.98 31.04
C PRO A 2 3.35 8.22 31.05
N ALA A 3 4.04 8.20 29.89
CA ALA A 3 5.35 7.55 29.78
C ALA A 3 6.32 8.11 30.82
N ASP A 4 7.17 7.26 31.37
CA ASP A 4 8.14 7.59 32.39
C ASP A 4 9.08 8.71 31.85
N PRO A 5 9.36 9.79 32.61
CA PRO A 5 10.35 10.80 32.24
C PRO A 5 11.71 10.19 31.87
N ASP A 6 12.14 9.17 32.59
CA ASP A 6 13.39 8.44 32.29
C ASP A 6 13.34 7.79 30.89
N LEU A 7 12.17 7.36 30.42
CA LEU A 7 12.01 6.76 29.10
C LEU A 7 12.21 7.77 27.96
N LEU A 8 11.77 9.03 28.15
CA LEU A 8 12.03 10.12 27.20
C LEU A 8 13.52 10.44 27.08
N GLU A 9 14.22 10.52 28.20
CA GLU A 9 15.67 10.77 28.21
C GLU A 9 16.42 9.61 27.55
N ARG A 10 16.07 8.37 27.89
CA ARG A 10 16.64 7.17 27.26
C ARG A 10 16.38 7.14 25.76
N SER A 11 15.18 7.51 25.30
CA SER A 11 14.85 7.57 23.87
C SER A 11 15.74 8.56 23.11
N SER A 12 16.13 9.67 23.74
CA SER A 12 17.06 10.64 23.16
C SER A 12 18.46 10.07 23.02
N VAL A 13 18.95 9.35 24.04
CA VAL A 13 20.24 8.67 23.99
C VAL A 13 20.24 7.61 22.88
N LEU A 14 19.23 6.75 22.84
CA LEU A 14 19.11 5.71 21.82
C LEU A 14 19.06 6.29 20.38
N LYS A 15 18.40 7.43 20.19
CA LYS A 15 18.44 8.13 18.89
C LYS A 15 19.83 8.63 18.54
N GLY A 16 20.57 9.19 19.51
CA GLY A 16 21.96 9.59 19.34
C GLY A 16 22.85 8.44 18.92
N ASP A 17 22.74 7.31 19.62
CA ASP A 17 23.49 6.08 19.33
C ASP A 17 23.20 5.55 17.92
N LEU A 18 21.93 5.52 17.51
CA LEU A 18 21.53 5.11 16.17
C LEU A 18 22.09 6.04 15.09
N LEU A 19 22.09 7.34 15.33
CA LEU A 19 22.63 8.34 14.42
C LEU A 19 24.17 8.18 14.28
N GLU A 20 24.88 7.93 15.38
CA GLU A 20 26.32 7.63 15.36
C GLU A 20 26.59 6.35 14.60
N TYR A 21 25.82 5.29 14.87
CA TYR A 21 25.93 4.03 14.17
C TYR A 21 25.67 4.18 12.66
N ALA A 22 24.64 4.93 12.25
CA ALA A 22 24.34 5.20 10.85
C ALA A 22 25.48 5.89 10.10
N ARG A 23 26.30 6.70 10.82
CA ARG A 23 27.48 7.38 10.29
C ARG A 23 28.77 6.56 10.36
N SER A 24 28.72 5.37 10.94
CA SER A 24 29.91 4.51 11.13
C SER A 24 30.46 4.00 9.80
N ALA A 25 31.73 3.59 9.81
CA ALA A 25 32.46 3.12 8.62
C ALA A 25 31.75 1.98 7.84
N PRO A 26 31.10 0.98 8.49
CA PRO A 26 30.40 -0.09 7.80
C PRO A 26 29.20 0.40 6.94
N LEU A 27 28.56 1.51 7.32
CA LEU A 27 27.40 2.06 6.65
C LEU A 27 27.72 3.26 5.73
N ALA A 28 28.94 3.81 5.82
CA ALA A 28 29.34 5.04 5.13
C ALA A 28 29.11 5.00 3.61
N ARG A 29 29.29 3.84 2.96
CA ARG A 29 29.08 3.69 1.51
C ARG A 29 27.58 3.78 1.16
N GLU A 30 26.73 3.13 1.93
CA GLU A 30 25.27 3.12 1.69
C GLU A 30 24.67 4.48 2.03
N LEU A 31 25.06 5.06 3.16
CA LEU A 31 24.69 6.42 3.54
C LEU A 31 25.03 7.44 2.44
N LYS A 32 26.26 7.39 1.91
CA LYS A 32 26.70 8.31 0.84
C LYS A 32 25.93 8.10 -0.46
N ALA A 33 25.59 6.85 -0.79
CA ALA A 33 24.80 6.53 -1.99
C ALA A 33 23.39 7.09 -1.86
N GLU A 34 22.75 6.92 -0.70
CA GLU A 34 21.41 7.39 -0.44
C GLU A 34 21.33 8.92 -0.36
N LEU A 35 22.29 9.59 0.29
CA LEU A 35 22.42 11.05 0.27
C LEU A 35 22.49 11.60 -1.16
N ARG A 36 23.28 10.97 -2.03
CA ARG A 36 23.37 11.38 -3.43
C ARG A 36 22.06 11.15 -4.21
N ARG A 37 21.34 10.09 -3.89
CA ARG A 37 20.07 9.76 -4.52
C ARG A 37 19.00 10.79 -4.16
N GLN A 38 18.90 11.15 -2.89
CA GLN A 38 17.86 12.03 -2.39
C GLN A 38 18.18 13.51 -2.67
N PHE A 39 19.43 13.91 -2.56
CA PHE A 39 19.89 15.29 -2.77
C PHE A 39 20.68 15.44 -4.08
N SER A 40 20.18 14.84 -5.18
CA SER A 40 20.78 14.95 -6.52
C SER A 40 20.52 16.33 -7.12
N GLY A 41 21.14 17.38 -6.60
CA GLY A 41 21.01 18.75 -7.09
C GLY A 41 21.88 19.73 -6.32
N PHE A 42 22.03 20.97 -6.84
CA PHE A 42 22.90 22.02 -6.29
C PHE A 42 22.34 22.69 -5.02
N ALA A 43 21.17 22.31 -4.52
CA ALA A 43 20.63 22.83 -3.27
C ALA A 43 21.32 22.11 -2.09
N LEU A 44 21.90 22.89 -1.18
CA LEU A 44 22.28 22.37 0.13
C LEU A 44 20.99 22.02 0.87
N ALA A 45 20.87 20.78 1.36
CA ALA A 45 19.78 20.39 2.22
C ALA A 45 19.75 21.32 3.46
N ASP A 46 18.58 21.75 3.85
CA ASP A 46 18.43 22.47 5.10
C ASP A 46 18.52 21.51 6.31
N GLU A 47 18.51 22.07 7.53
CA GLU A 47 18.64 21.28 8.75
C GLU A 47 17.46 20.29 8.91
N GLY A 48 16.23 20.72 8.61
CA GLY A 48 15.05 19.86 8.68
C GLY A 48 15.11 18.71 7.70
N GLU A 49 15.48 18.98 6.44
CA GLU A 49 15.66 17.95 5.41
C GLU A 49 16.73 16.92 5.82
N MET A 50 17.80 17.35 6.48
CA MET A 50 18.83 16.43 6.97
C MET A 50 18.34 15.61 8.16
N ILE A 51 17.56 16.17 9.07
CA ILE A 51 16.95 15.45 10.20
C ILE A 51 16.00 14.36 9.64
N GLU A 52 15.12 14.73 8.72
CA GLU A 52 14.18 13.80 8.10
C GLU A 52 14.91 12.70 7.30
N PHE A 53 15.96 13.07 6.58
CA PHE A 53 16.79 12.10 5.86
C PHE A 53 17.38 11.05 6.79
N PHE A 54 18.03 11.45 7.90
CA PHE A 54 18.64 10.49 8.82
C PHE A 54 17.59 9.62 9.51
N ASP A 55 16.44 10.19 9.87
CA ASP A 55 15.36 9.45 10.51
C ASP A 55 14.79 8.37 9.57
N SER A 56 14.53 8.73 8.32
CA SER A 56 14.10 7.78 7.27
C SER A 56 15.19 6.73 6.95
N PHE A 57 16.45 7.15 6.83
CA PHE A 57 17.55 6.22 6.57
C PHE A 57 17.73 5.18 7.68
N ILE A 58 17.53 5.59 8.94
CA ILE A 58 17.66 4.69 10.10
C ILE A 58 16.49 3.73 10.22
N LEU A 59 15.26 4.23 10.07
CA LEU A 59 14.05 3.49 10.42
C LEU A 59 13.46 2.72 9.24
N GLU A 60 13.57 3.23 8.00
CA GLU A 60 12.81 2.74 6.86
C GLU A 60 13.67 2.25 5.69
N HIS A 61 14.83 2.90 5.44
CA HIS A 61 15.68 2.51 4.32
C HIS A 61 16.21 1.09 4.47
N ARG A 62 16.02 0.27 3.42
CA ARG A 62 16.53 -1.10 3.39
C ARG A 62 17.95 -1.11 2.83
N LEU A 63 18.88 -1.57 3.66
CA LEU A 63 20.27 -1.82 3.29
C LEU A 63 20.36 -2.98 2.29
N ARG A 64 21.53 -3.21 1.70
CA ARG A 64 21.75 -4.29 0.71
C ARG A 64 21.41 -5.69 1.22
N ASP A 65 21.49 -5.90 2.53
CA ASP A 65 21.15 -7.17 3.19
C ASP A 65 19.65 -7.28 3.51
N GLY A 66 18.84 -6.28 3.13
CA GLY A 66 17.40 -6.22 3.33
C GLY A 66 16.95 -5.71 4.70
N ARG A 67 17.88 -5.47 5.64
CA ARG A 67 17.60 -4.93 6.97
C ARG A 67 17.61 -3.40 6.98
N THR A 68 16.92 -2.78 7.94
CA THR A 68 17.10 -1.36 8.24
C THR A 68 18.38 -1.15 9.07
N VAL A 69 18.83 0.10 9.18
CA VAL A 69 19.94 0.47 10.08
C VAL A 69 19.59 0.10 11.52
N LEU A 70 18.35 0.37 11.95
CA LEU A 70 17.83 -0.01 13.26
C LEU A 70 17.90 -1.52 13.52
N GLU A 71 17.47 -2.33 12.56
CA GLU A 71 17.50 -3.79 12.68
C GLU A 71 18.94 -4.30 12.80
N ARG A 72 19.84 -3.75 11.99
CA ARG A 72 21.26 -4.10 12.06
C ARG A 72 21.92 -3.66 13.35
N TYR A 73 21.58 -2.45 13.86
CA TYR A 73 22.04 -1.99 15.16
C TYR A 73 21.66 -2.96 16.29
N LEU A 74 20.42 -3.42 16.30
CA LEU A 74 19.92 -4.39 17.29
C LEU A 74 20.69 -5.73 17.25
N ASP A 75 21.06 -6.19 16.05
CA ASP A 75 21.81 -7.43 15.87
C ASP A 75 23.28 -7.27 16.29
N ASP A 76 23.90 -6.13 15.96
CA ASP A 76 25.31 -5.85 16.28
C ASP A 76 25.53 -5.51 17.76
N HIS A 77 24.45 -5.17 18.52
CA HIS A 77 24.50 -4.83 19.94
C HIS A 77 23.68 -5.82 20.82
N PRO A 78 24.10 -7.11 20.90
CA PRO A 78 23.34 -8.11 21.67
C PRO A 78 23.35 -7.87 23.20
N LYS A 79 24.21 -6.98 23.70
CA LYS A 79 24.33 -6.64 25.12
C LYS A 79 23.52 -5.43 25.55
N LEU A 80 22.71 -4.83 24.65
CA LEU A 80 21.76 -3.78 25.03
C LEU A 80 20.83 -4.26 26.15
N ALA A 81 20.51 -3.39 27.10
CA ALA A 81 19.50 -3.65 28.11
C ALA A 81 18.16 -4.03 27.45
N GLU A 82 17.40 -4.94 28.05
CA GLU A 82 16.17 -5.44 27.42
C GLU A 82 15.13 -4.33 27.28
N GLU A 83 15.10 -3.36 28.19
CA GLU A 83 14.21 -2.19 28.10
C GLU A 83 14.56 -1.33 26.86
N ASP A 84 15.85 -1.06 26.60
CA ASP A 84 16.30 -0.31 25.43
C ASP A 84 15.99 -1.07 24.14
N ARG A 85 16.23 -2.37 24.19
CA ARG A 85 15.90 -3.27 23.08
C ARG A 85 14.40 -3.29 22.77
N ALA A 86 13.55 -3.25 23.80
CA ALA A 86 12.10 -3.19 23.64
C ALA A 86 11.66 -1.88 22.96
N VAL A 87 12.19 -0.73 23.40
CA VAL A 87 11.96 0.58 22.76
C VAL A 87 12.37 0.55 21.30
N LEU A 88 13.59 0.12 20.99
CA LEU A 88 14.09 0.05 19.62
C LEU A 88 13.31 -0.92 18.73
N ARG A 89 12.83 -2.04 19.28
CA ARG A 89 11.96 -2.96 18.54
C ARG A 89 10.63 -2.29 18.16
N GLY A 90 10.07 -1.47 19.06
CA GLY A 90 8.88 -0.66 18.77
C GLY A 90 9.11 0.29 17.58
N TRP A 91 10.28 0.88 17.45
CA TRP A 91 10.61 1.82 16.37
C TRP A 91 10.72 1.18 14.98
N ARG A 92 10.57 -0.14 14.86
CA ARG A 92 10.45 -0.83 13.56
C ARG A 92 9.15 -0.53 12.83
N ASP A 93 8.16 0.02 13.51
CA ASP A 93 6.86 0.39 12.94
C ASP A 93 6.57 1.89 13.10
N PRO A 94 7.36 2.78 12.46
CA PRO A 94 7.12 4.20 12.49
C PRO A 94 5.83 4.52 11.71
N ILE A 95 5.17 5.62 12.11
CA ILE A 95 4.03 6.17 11.36
C ILE A 95 4.43 7.54 10.83
N GLN A 96 4.63 7.64 9.52
CA GLN A 96 4.72 8.93 8.85
C GLN A 96 3.34 9.30 8.32
N GLY A 97 2.86 10.52 8.62
CA GLY A 97 1.50 10.89 8.26
C GLY A 97 1.21 12.37 8.36
N LEU A 98 -0.03 12.69 8.00
CA LEU A 98 -0.64 14.01 8.20
C LEU A 98 -1.59 13.93 9.38
N PHE A 99 -1.35 14.76 10.39
CA PHE A 99 -2.08 14.73 11.65
C PHE A 99 -2.79 16.07 11.89
N GLU A 100 -4.02 16.02 12.42
CA GLU A 100 -4.67 17.18 13.02
C GLU A 100 -4.38 17.19 14.52
N VAL A 101 -3.93 18.31 15.06
CA VAL A 101 -3.74 18.49 16.51
C VAL A 101 -5.11 18.68 17.14
N LEU A 102 -5.54 17.73 17.97
CA LEU A 102 -6.79 17.81 18.72
C LEU A 102 -6.59 18.55 20.05
N GLU A 103 -5.55 18.17 20.80
CA GLU A 103 -5.25 18.73 22.12
C GLU A 103 -3.74 18.90 22.31
N ARG A 104 -3.37 19.84 23.20
CA ARG A 104 -1.99 20.01 23.66
C ARG A 104 -1.97 20.31 25.16
N THR A 105 -1.17 19.54 25.90
CA THR A 105 -0.96 19.70 27.34
C THR A 105 0.52 19.53 27.65
N GLY A 106 1.21 20.66 27.97
CA GLY A 106 2.65 20.65 28.20
C GLY A 106 3.43 20.28 26.94
N ASP A 107 4.16 19.18 27.03
CA ASP A 107 4.96 18.55 25.95
C ASP A 107 4.22 17.41 25.22
N THR A 108 2.97 17.20 25.56
CA THR A 108 2.12 16.11 25.03
C THR A 108 1.06 16.69 24.07
N LEU A 109 0.88 16.00 22.96
CA LEU A 109 -0.17 16.25 21.96
C LEU A 109 -1.11 15.05 21.87
N VAL A 110 -2.38 15.30 21.63
CA VAL A 110 -3.30 14.32 21.08
C VAL A 110 -3.51 14.70 19.62
N VAL A 111 -3.17 13.80 18.71
CA VAL A 111 -3.26 14.04 17.27
C VAL A 111 -4.12 12.99 16.60
N LEU A 112 -4.90 13.38 15.60
CA LEU A 112 -5.66 12.50 14.72
C LEU A 112 -4.88 12.32 13.42
N ASN A 113 -4.49 11.09 13.09
CA ASN A 113 -3.94 10.79 11.78
C ASN A 113 -5.08 10.82 10.75
N LEU A 114 -4.92 11.67 9.75
CA LEU A 114 -5.96 11.88 8.73
C LEU A 114 -6.08 10.71 7.73
N VAL A 115 -5.07 9.85 7.66
CA VAL A 115 -5.05 8.71 6.73
C VAL A 115 -5.71 7.48 7.33
N ASP A 116 -5.34 7.09 8.56
CA ASP A 116 -5.89 5.91 9.24
C ASP A 116 -7.06 6.23 10.18
N ALA A 117 -7.34 7.52 10.41
CA ALA A 117 -8.39 8.01 11.31
C ALA A 117 -8.23 7.54 12.78
N LEU A 118 -7.00 7.21 13.21
CA LEU A 118 -6.68 6.88 14.60
C LEU A 118 -6.12 8.09 15.35
N SER A 119 -6.43 8.16 16.64
CA SER A 119 -5.87 9.18 17.53
C SER A 119 -4.63 8.64 18.25
N TYR A 120 -3.59 9.45 18.31
CA TYR A 120 -2.32 9.13 18.92
C TYR A 120 -1.99 10.14 20.00
N ARG A 121 -1.54 9.63 21.17
CA ARG A 121 -0.97 10.46 22.22
C ARG A 121 0.54 10.55 21.98
N VAL A 122 1.02 11.74 21.66
CA VAL A 122 2.39 11.94 21.16
C VAL A 122 3.16 12.87 22.05
N ARG A 123 4.39 12.53 22.41
CA ARG A 123 5.32 13.34 23.18
C ARG A 123 6.49 13.83 22.33
N THR A 124 7.22 14.80 22.84
CA THR A 124 8.50 15.25 22.29
C THR A 124 9.60 15.17 23.34
N ASN A 125 10.78 14.74 22.92
CA ASN A 125 11.98 14.80 23.75
C ASN A 125 12.71 16.16 23.64
N ALA A 126 12.27 17.06 22.75
CA ALA A 126 12.82 18.40 22.60
C ALA A 126 12.19 19.45 23.57
N GLY A 127 11.36 18.98 24.51
CA GLY A 127 10.71 19.77 25.54
C GLY A 127 9.50 20.58 25.04
N PRO A 128 8.78 21.26 25.95
CA PRO A 128 7.48 21.89 25.64
C PRO A 128 7.59 23.07 24.66
N GLN A 129 8.77 23.63 24.47
CA GLN A 129 8.98 24.72 23.49
C GLN A 129 8.84 24.20 22.05
N ALA A 130 9.27 22.99 21.77
CA ALA A 130 9.19 22.37 20.44
C ALA A 130 7.75 22.25 19.95
N VAL A 131 6.80 21.95 20.83
CA VAL A 131 5.38 21.79 20.49
C VAL A 131 4.57 23.08 20.66
N ARG A 132 5.21 24.20 21.02
CA ARG A 132 4.48 25.47 21.32
C ARG A 132 3.65 25.99 20.17
N GLN A 133 4.11 25.80 18.93
CA GLN A 133 3.42 26.21 17.71
C GLN A 133 2.35 25.23 17.25
N MET A 134 2.37 23.97 17.75
CA MET A 134 1.42 22.93 17.44
C MET A 134 0.13 23.15 18.23
N ARG A 135 -0.74 24.02 17.72
CA ARG A 135 -1.98 24.40 18.39
C ARG A 135 -3.14 23.48 17.98
N PRO A 136 -4.18 23.31 18.82
CA PRO A 136 -5.41 22.65 18.40
C PRO A 136 -5.94 23.19 17.08
N LYS A 137 -6.37 22.30 16.20
CA LYS A 137 -6.79 22.57 14.81
C LYS A 137 -5.67 22.97 13.84
N SER A 138 -4.38 23.00 14.24
CA SER A 138 -3.28 23.02 13.29
C SER A 138 -3.02 21.59 12.78
N PHE A 139 -2.27 21.48 11.69
CA PHE A 139 -1.90 20.21 11.12
C PHE A 139 -0.39 20.01 11.19
N LEU A 140 0.03 18.73 11.23
CA LEU A 140 1.43 18.32 11.25
C LEU A 140 1.66 17.31 10.12
N ALA A 141 2.70 17.52 9.32
CA ALA A 141 3.36 16.41 8.65
C ALA A 141 4.52 15.98 9.54
N ALA A 142 4.48 14.76 10.03
CA ALA A 142 5.44 14.26 11.01
C ALA A 142 5.57 12.74 10.95
N ARG A 143 6.66 12.24 11.50
CA ARG A 143 6.84 10.83 11.85
C ARG A 143 6.68 10.66 13.35
N ILE A 144 6.01 9.60 13.76
CA ILE A 144 5.92 9.18 15.16
C ILE A 144 6.40 7.74 15.30
N VAL A 145 7.03 7.44 16.42
CA VAL A 145 7.50 6.09 16.77
C VAL A 145 6.91 5.67 18.12
N PRO A 146 6.63 4.38 18.34
CA PRO A 146 6.12 3.89 19.61
C PRO A 146 7.05 4.23 20.78
N LEU A 147 6.47 4.60 21.92
CA LEU A 147 7.15 4.85 23.17
C LEU A 147 6.25 4.35 24.33
N ASP A 148 6.38 3.07 24.70
CA ASP A 148 5.47 2.40 25.61
C ASP A 148 4.00 2.51 25.15
N ASP A 149 3.09 3.01 26.01
CA ASP A 149 1.67 3.23 25.70
C ASP A 149 1.41 4.53 24.90
N GLU A 150 2.46 5.31 24.61
CA GLU A 150 2.39 6.58 23.90
C GLU A 150 3.28 6.54 22.64
N TRP A 151 3.42 7.68 21.98
CA TRP A 151 4.24 7.85 20.78
C TRP A 151 5.21 9.01 20.98
N LEU A 152 6.34 8.97 20.27
CA LEU A 152 7.35 10.01 20.28
C LEU A 152 7.43 10.65 18.89
N LEU A 153 7.47 11.99 18.82
CA LEU A 153 7.81 12.70 17.59
C LEU A 153 9.23 12.34 17.15
N SER A 154 9.37 12.03 15.87
CA SER A 154 10.62 11.62 15.24
C SER A 154 10.81 12.36 13.92
N GLY A 155 12.04 12.58 13.50
CA GLY A 155 12.33 13.32 12.28
C GLY A 155 11.98 14.81 12.36
N ASP A 156 11.85 15.46 11.21
CA ASP A 156 11.39 16.84 11.10
C ASP A 156 9.87 16.92 11.20
N GLN A 157 9.36 18.08 11.65
CA GLN A 157 7.93 18.32 11.78
C GLN A 157 7.55 19.60 11.02
N GLN A 158 6.72 19.45 10.01
CA GLN A 158 6.15 20.59 9.28
C GLN A 158 4.77 20.93 9.85
N ILE A 159 4.60 22.20 10.26
CA ILE A 159 3.37 22.68 10.88
C ILE A 159 2.58 23.50 9.85
N TYR A 160 1.32 23.13 9.66
CA TYR A 160 0.40 23.86 8.79
C TYR A 160 -0.71 24.52 9.60
N PRO A 161 -1.06 25.78 9.30
CA PRO A 161 -2.14 26.48 9.98
C PRO A 161 -3.51 25.88 9.61
N HIS A 162 -4.54 26.16 10.42
CA HIS A 162 -5.92 25.73 10.15
C HIS A 162 -6.43 26.16 8.76
N SER A 163 -5.97 27.29 8.25
CA SER A 163 -6.33 27.78 6.91
C SER A 163 -5.90 26.84 5.78
N ALA A 164 -4.91 25.97 6.01
CA ALA A 164 -4.45 24.98 5.04
C ALA A 164 -5.28 23.66 5.05
N ARG A 165 -6.43 23.62 5.79
CA ARG A 165 -7.22 22.40 5.97
C ARG A 165 -7.56 21.71 4.65
N ALA A 166 -8.01 22.46 3.65
CA ALA A 166 -8.44 21.88 2.38
C ALA A 166 -7.30 21.17 1.64
N GLU A 167 -6.13 21.79 1.60
CA GLU A 167 -4.92 21.25 0.97
C GLU A 167 -4.41 20.02 1.73
N VAL A 168 -4.41 20.06 3.05
CA VAL A 168 -3.96 18.96 3.90
C VAL A 168 -4.91 17.76 3.77
N LEU A 169 -6.23 17.96 3.79
CA LEU A 169 -7.21 16.89 3.58
C LEU A 169 -7.11 16.30 2.18
N LYS A 170 -6.87 17.12 1.16
CA LYS A 170 -6.64 16.65 -0.19
C LYS A 170 -5.38 15.75 -0.26
N ALA A 171 -4.29 16.18 0.38
CA ALA A 171 -3.06 15.39 0.44
C ALA A 171 -3.26 14.08 1.21
N ALA A 172 -3.95 14.10 2.35
CA ALA A 172 -4.27 12.91 3.12
C ALA A 172 -5.13 11.90 2.33
N ALA A 173 -6.14 12.39 1.60
CA ALA A 173 -6.97 11.55 0.72
C ALA A 173 -6.14 10.92 -0.41
N GLN A 174 -5.20 11.68 -0.98
CA GLN A 174 -4.29 11.19 -2.00
C GLN A 174 -3.36 10.09 -1.46
N ILE A 175 -2.81 10.28 -0.23
CA ILE A 175 -1.99 9.27 0.45
C ILE A 175 -2.81 8.02 0.71
N ALA A 176 -4.01 8.13 1.26
CA ALA A 176 -4.90 6.98 1.53
C ALA A 176 -5.21 6.19 0.26
N PHE A 177 -5.38 6.88 -0.88
CA PHE A 177 -5.61 6.25 -2.17
C PHE A 177 -4.37 5.56 -2.73
N SER A 178 -3.21 6.24 -2.69
CA SER A 178 -1.97 5.73 -3.28
C SER A 178 -1.28 4.67 -2.42
N LEU A 179 -1.46 4.73 -1.10
CA LEU A 179 -0.86 3.85 -0.11
C LEU A 179 -1.92 3.29 0.84
N PRO A 180 -2.85 2.46 0.34
CA PRO A 180 -4.03 2.01 1.09
C PRO A 180 -3.67 1.24 2.38
N HIS A 181 -2.50 0.59 2.43
CA HIS A 181 -2.03 -0.10 3.62
C HIS A 181 -1.87 0.83 4.84
N LEU A 182 -1.64 2.13 4.64
CA LEU A 182 -1.58 3.11 5.73
C LEU A 182 -2.97 3.35 6.32
N ALA A 183 -4.01 3.46 5.50
CA ALA A 183 -5.39 3.61 5.98
C ALA A 183 -5.87 2.34 6.69
N PHE A 184 -5.45 1.17 6.24
CA PHE A 184 -5.83 -0.12 6.81
C PHE A 184 -5.08 -0.51 8.10
N ARG A 185 -4.22 0.36 8.63
CA ARG A 185 -3.75 0.26 10.02
C ARG A 185 -4.91 0.33 11.02
N ASN A 186 -5.98 1.03 10.67
CA ASN A 186 -7.21 1.06 11.43
C ASN A 186 -8.05 -0.20 11.13
N PRO A 187 -8.26 -1.10 12.14
CA PRO A 187 -9.02 -2.33 11.94
C PRO A 187 -10.47 -2.09 11.46
N GLU A 188 -11.09 -0.98 11.90
CA GLU A 188 -12.44 -0.63 11.46
C GLU A 188 -12.46 -0.19 9.99
N THR A 189 -11.46 0.58 9.54
CA THR A 189 -11.29 0.94 8.14
C THR A 189 -11.03 -0.31 7.29
N LEU A 190 -10.20 -1.22 7.78
CA LEU A 190 -9.93 -2.50 7.11
C LEU A 190 -11.22 -3.33 6.96
N ARG A 191 -11.99 -3.50 8.05
CA ARG A 191 -13.27 -4.22 8.03
C ARG A 191 -14.24 -3.62 7.01
N ARG A 192 -14.40 -2.30 7.04
CA ARG A 192 -15.25 -1.57 6.08
C ARG A 192 -14.75 -1.69 4.64
N GLY A 193 -13.43 -1.72 4.44
CA GLY A 193 -12.84 -1.96 3.13
C GLY A 193 -13.25 -3.31 2.54
N TRP A 194 -13.20 -4.38 3.33
CA TRP A 194 -13.66 -5.70 2.92
C TRP A 194 -15.17 -5.74 2.63
N GLU A 195 -15.99 -5.09 3.44
CA GLU A 195 -17.44 -4.98 3.20
C GLU A 195 -17.75 -4.24 1.91
N LEU A 196 -17.00 -3.18 1.62
CA LEU A 196 -17.12 -2.45 0.35
C LEU A 196 -16.73 -3.32 -0.85
N GLN A 197 -15.64 -4.07 -0.73
CA GLN A 197 -15.17 -4.95 -1.80
C GLN A 197 -16.15 -6.10 -2.08
N GLU A 198 -16.70 -6.74 -1.04
CA GLU A 198 -17.68 -7.80 -1.22
C GLU A 198 -18.99 -7.25 -1.82
N ARG A 199 -19.43 -6.07 -1.42
CA ARG A 199 -20.58 -5.39 -2.03
C ARG A 199 -20.32 -5.08 -3.51
N ASP A 200 -19.14 -4.59 -3.84
CA ASP A 200 -18.77 -4.26 -5.22
C ASP A 200 -18.68 -5.53 -6.08
N ARG A 201 -18.16 -6.62 -5.52
CA ARG A 201 -18.19 -7.95 -6.13
C ARG A 201 -19.62 -8.41 -6.41
N GLY A 202 -20.53 -8.21 -5.45
CA GLY A 202 -21.95 -8.51 -5.64
C GLY A 202 -22.57 -7.72 -6.80
N TRP A 203 -22.26 -6.44 -6.92
CA TRP A 203 -22.68 -5.60 -8.04
C TRP A 203 -22.07 -6.02 -9.38
N PHE A 204 -20.80 -6.46 -9.38
CA PHE A 204 -20.17 -7.02 -10.58
C PHE A 204 -20.92 -8.27 -11.07
N ILE A 205 -21.18 -9.21 -10.16
CA ILE A 205 -21.92 -10.45 -10.50
C ILE A 205 -23.36 -10.13 -10.93
N GLU A 206 -24.03 -9.18 -10.29
CA GLU A 206 -25.38 -8.75 -10.69
C GLU A 206 -25.40 -8.19 -12.12
N PHE A 207 -24.40 -7.37 -12.47
CA PHE A 207 -24.32 -6.71 -13.77
C PHE A 207 -23.88 -7.64 -14.90
N PHE A 208 -22.88 -8.49 -14.65
CA PHE A 208 -22.28 -9.36 -15.66
C PHE A 208 -22.80 -10.80 -15.63
N GLY A 209 -23.47 -11.22 -14.57
CA GLY A 209 -23.99 -12.58 -14.40
C GLY A 209 -22.98 -13.60 -13.87
N SER A 210 -21.70 -13.23 -13.73
CA SER A 210 -20.62 -14.09 -13.26
C SER A 210 -19.52 -13.26 -12.62
N ASP A 211 -18.66 -13.87 -11.79
CA ASP A 211 -17.43 -13.25 -11.29
C ASP A 211 -16.28 -13.24 -12.32
N THR A 212 -16.51 -13.86 -13.48
CA THR A 212 -15.56 -13.91 -14.59
C THR A 212 -16.29 -13.66 -15.89
N VAL A 213 -15.82 -12.69 -16.66
CA VAL A 213 -16.41 -12.29 -17.95
C VAL A 213 -15.30 -12.15 -18.97
N ILE A 214 -15.57 -12.62 -20.19
CA ILE A 214 -14.70 -12.44 -21.34
C ILE A 214 -15.41 -11.54 -22.33
N LEU A 215 -14.77 -10.45 -22.70
CA LEU A 215 -15.26 -9.46 -23.64
C LEU A 215 -14.34 -9.38 -24.85
N GLU A 216 -14.92 -9.13 -26.01
CA GLU A 216 -14.13 -8.72 -27.15
C GLU A 216 -13.56 -7.32 -26.91
N ARG A 217 -12.38 -7.05 -27.44
CA ARG A 217 -11.67 -5.77 -27.29
C ARG A 217 -12.58 -4.57 -27.51
N ASP A 218 -13.30 -4.57 -28.63
CA ASP A 218 -14.14 -3.43 -29.04
C ASP A 218 -15.37 -3.21 -28.14
N GLU A 219 -15.75 -4.22 -27.38
CA GLU A 219 -16.85 -4.16 -26.42
C GLU A 219 -16.43 -3.76 -25.00
N ALA A 220 -15.18 -4.04 -24.63
CA ALA A 220 -14.71 -3.93 -23.24
C ALA A 220 -14.86 -2.51 -22.67
N ALA A 221 -14.42 -1.48 -23.42
CA ALA A 221 -14.51 -0.09 -22.97
C ALA A 221 -15.96 0.32 -22.69
N ARG A 222 -16.88 -0.01 -23.58
CA ARG A 222 -18.30 0.29 -23.42
C ARG A 222 -18.89 -0.42 -22.19
N ARG A 223 -18.61 -1.70 -22.02
CA ARG A 223 -19.13 -2.52 -20.89
C ARG A 223 -18.56 -2.05 -19.55
N LEU A 224 -17.30 -1.65 -19.50
CA LEU A 224 -16.69 -1.06 -18.30
C LEU A 224 -17.35 0.29 -17.94
N ASP A 225 -17.61 1.14 -18.92
CA ASP A 225 -18.35 2.40 -18.71
C ASP A 225 -19.79 2.17 -18.20
N GLU A 226 -20.49 1.20 -18.78
CA GLU A 226 -21.83 0.81 -18.34
C GLU A 226 -21.83 0.29 -16.89
N PHE A 227 -20.85 -0.55 -16.55
CA PHE A 227 -20.66 -1.05 -15.20
C PHE A 227 -20.35 0.09 -14.21
N GLY A 228 -19.48 1.00 -14.56
CA GLY A 228 -19.18 2.18 -13.73
C GLY A 228 -20.41 3.04 -13.45
N ARG A 229 -21.30 3.24 -14.44
CA ARG A 229 -22.58 3.95 -14.23
C ARG A 229 -23.50 3.17 -13.30
N PHE A 230 -23.62 1.87 -13.50
CA PHE A 230 -24.38 0.98 -12.64
C PHE A 230 -23.91 1.04 -11.17
N GLN A 231 -22.60 1.01 -10.94
CA GLN A 231 -22.01 1.15 -9.58
C GLN A 231 -22.42 2.49 -8.93
N ILE A 232 -22.37 3.61 -9.68
CA ILE A 232 -22.78 4.92 -9.18
C ILE A 232 -24.27 4.92 -8.82
N GLU A 233 -25.13 4.40 -9.68
CA GLU A 233 -26.57 4.34 -9.44
C GLU A 233 -26.87 3.53 -8.18
N ARG A 234 -26.22 2.37 -8.01
CA ARG A 234 -26.33 1.53 -6.82
C ARG A 234 -25.82 2.21 -5.55
N ALA A 235 -24.67 2.87 -5.62
CA ALA A 235 -24.09 3.60 -4.48
C ALA A 235 -24.98 4.78 -4.06
N MET A 236 -25.53 5.53 -5.01
CA MET A 236 -26.44 6.63 -4.73
C MET A 236 -27.78 6.14 -4.16
N ALA A 237 -28.33 5.07 -4.69
CA ALA A 237 -29.56 4.47 -4.17
C ALA A 237 -29.37 4.00 -2.72
N ALA A 238 -28.23 3.36 -2.41
CA ALA A 238 -27.86 2.94 -1.05
C ALA A 238 -27.71 4.14 -0.08
N ALA A 239 -27.27 5.31 -0.60
CA ALA A 239 -27.16 6.55 0.16
C ALA A 239 -28.46 7.37 0.23
N GLY A 240 -29.58 6.89 -0.32
CA GLY A 240 -30.85 7.62 -0.38
C GLY A 240 -30.80 8.88 -1.28
N LYS A 241 -29.81 8.98 -2.17
CA LYS A 241 -29.60 10.14 -3.06
C LYS A 241 -30.05 9.81 -4.48
N LYS A 242 -30.63 10.79 -5.19
CA LYS A 242 -30.95 10.63 -6.61
C LYS A 242 -29.70 10.87 -7.47
N PRO A 243 -29.43 10.04 -8.49
CA PRO A 243 -28.29 10.23 -9.38
C PRO A 243 -28.41 11.59 -10.11
N LYS A 244 -27.31 12.35 -10.12
CA LYS A 244 -27.22 13.54 -10.97
C LYS A 244 -27.10 13.09 -12.43
N LYS A 245 -27.86 13.74 -13.32
CA LYS A 245 -27.99 13.38 -14.75
C LYS A 245 -26.67 13.26 -15.54
N ASN A 246 -25.55 13.77 -14.98
CA ASN A 246 -24.21 13.78 -15.56
C ASN A 246 -23.12 13.31 -14.57
N ALA A 247 -23.46 12.46 -13.58
CA ALA A 247 -22.45 11.89 -12.70
C ALA A 247 -21.52 10.98 -13.54
N ARG A 248 -20.27 11.39 -13.69
CA ARG A 248 -19.22 10.52 -14.25
C ARG A 248 -18.79 9.51 -13.21
N PRO A 249 -18.44 8.27 -13.64
CA PRO A 249 -17.84 7.29 -12.77
C PRO A 249 -16.63 7.88 -12.02
N PRO A 250 -16.48 7.62 -10.72
CA PRO A 250 -15.28 8.02 -9.98
C PRO A 250 -14.03 7.24 -10.41
N VAL A 251 -14.23 6.11 -11.10
CA VAL A 251 -13.14 5.40 -11.75
C VAL A 251 -12.94 6.05 -13.10
N PRO A 252 -11.78 6.63 -13.40
CA PRO A 252 -11.45 6.96 -14.75
C PRO A 252 -11.54 5.64 -15.53
N SER A 253 -12.44 5.54 -16.47
CA SER A 253 -12.33 4.56 -17.53
C SER A 253 -11.11 4.97 -18.36
N ASP A 254 -9.89 4.75 -17.83
CA ASP A 254 -8.71 4.75 -18.66
C ASP A 254 -8.77 3.47 -19.49
N THR A 255 -9.54 3.55 -20.55
CA THR A 255 -9.67 2.50 -21.55
C THR A 255 -8.66 2.70 -22.68
N GLY A 256 -7.80 3.72 -22.59
CA GLY A 256 -6.77 4.00 -23.61
C GLY A 256 -5.86 2.80 -23.84
N TRP A 257 -5.57 2.01 -22.80
CA TRP A 257 -4.80 0.77 -22.93
C TRP A 257 -5.51 -0.31 -23.79
N VAL A 258 -6.85 -0.26 -23.89
CA VAL A 258 -7.61 -1.18 -24.77
C VAL A 258 -7.23 -0.97 -26.23
N ASP A 259 -6.96 0.27 -26.61
CA ASP A 259 -6.56 0.63 -27.98
C ASP A 259 -5.15 0.14 -28.34
N GLU A 260 -4.32 -0.13 -27.31
CA GLU A 260 -2.96 -0.69 -27.51
C GLU A 260 -2.96 -2.22 -27.70
N LEU A 261 -4.10 -2.90 -27.44
CA LEU A 261 -4.22 -4.34 -27.63
C LEU A 261 -4.30 -4.69 -29.13
N THR A 262 -3.80 -5.89 -29.46
CA THR A 262 -3.89 -6.42 -30.82
C THR A 262 -5.35 -6.65 -31.25
N GLU A 263 -5.65 -6.45 -32.50
CA GLU A 263 -6.96 -6.74 -33.09
C GLU A 263 -7.32 -8.21 -32.85
N GLY A 264 -8.55 -8.48 -32.37
CA GLY A 264 -9.01 -9.83 -31.98
C GLY A 264 -8.58 -10.27 -30.59
N ALA A 265 -7.90 -9.42 -29.80
CA ALA A 265 -7.62 -9.72 -28.41
C ALA A 265 -8.90 -9.75 -27.57
N THR A 266 -8.97 -10.69 -26.63
CA THR A 266 -10.04 -10.75 -25.64
C THR A 266 -9.59 -10.15 -24.32
N ILE A 267 -10.54 -9.57 -23.57
CA ILE A 267 -10.31 -8.99 -22.24
C ILE A 267 -11.11 -9.79 -21.23
N GLY A 268 -10.39 -10.34 -20.25
CA GLY A 268 -11.00 -10.96 -19.08
C GLY A 268 -11.21 -9.95 -17.97
N LEU A 269 -12.42 -9.88 -17.43
CA LEU A 269 -12.72 -9.22 -16.17
C LEU A 269 -12.96 -10.31 -15.14
N VAL A 270 -12.13 -10.35 -14.11
CA VAL A 270 -12.24 -11.35 -13.04
C VAL A 270 -12.34 -10.62 -11.71
N TYR A 271 -13.42 -10.85 -10.98
CA TYR A 271 -13.57 -10.29 -9.64
C TYR A 271 -13.23 -11.36 -8.59
N ASP A 272 -12.03 -11.29 -8.06
CA ASP A 272 -11.56 -12.13 -6.96
C ASP A 272 -12.00 -11.55 -5.60
N ALA A 273 -12.36 -12.41 -4.65
CA ALA A 273 -12.83 -11.98 -3.34
C ALA A 273 -11.72 -11.27 -2.53
N ALA A 274 -10.47 -11.74 -2.66
CA ALA A 274 -9.34 -11.17 -1.94
C ALA A 274 -8.64 -10.03 -2.71
N ASP A 275 -8.49 -10.19 -4.04
CA ASP A 275 -7.72 -9.26 -4.88
C ASP A 275 -8.57 -8.17 -5.56
N GLY A 276 -9.92 -8.25 -5.46
CA GLY A 276 -10.81 -7.34 -6.17
C GLY A 276 -10.87 -7.59 -7.66
N MET A 277 -11.24 -6.57 -8.45
CA MET A 277 -11.39 -6.68 -9.90
C MET A 277 -10.03 -6.63 -10.60
N GLY A 278 -9.69 -7.69 -11.34
CA GLY A 278 -8.58 -7.78 -12.25
C GLY A 278 -9.01 -7.68 -13.70
N ILE A 279 -8.17 -7.08 -14.55
CA ILE A 279 -8.37 -6.93 -15.99
C ILE A 279 -7.21 -7.60 -16.71
N TYR A 280 -7.51 -8.49 -17.62
CA TYR A 280 -6.52 -9.41 -18.22
C TYR A 280 -6.62 -9.39 -19.74
N ALA A 281 -5.56 -9.02 -20.44
CA ALA A 281 -5.46 -9.07 -21.89
C ALA A 281 -5.25 -10.52 -22.39
N ASP A 282 -5.79 -10.88 -23.55
CA ASP A 282 -5.72 -12.24 -24.13
C ASP A 282 -6.26 -13.34 -23.21
N PHE A 283 -7.28 -13.00 -22.40
CA PHE A 283 -7.76 -13.89 -21.33
C PHE A 283 -8.36 -15.20 -21.84
N GLN A 284 -9.05 -15.21 -22.99
CA GLN A 284 -9.54 -16.43 -23.58
C GLN A 284 -8.38 -17.40 -23.91
N THR A 285 -7.31 -16.88 -24.51
CA THR A 285 -6.11 -17.66 -24.82
C THR A 285 -5.44 -18.21 -23.55
N PHE A 286 -5.41 -17.41 -22.48
CA PHE A 286 -4.93 -17.86 -21.17
C PHE A 286 -5.81 -18.99 -20.63
N LEU A 287 -7.13 -18.81 -20.60
CA LEU A 287 -8.08 -19.80 -20.06
C LEU A 287 -8.05 -21.11 -20.84
N ASP A 288 -7.97 -21.03 -22.16
CA ASP A 288 -7.91 -22.20 -23.05
C ASP A 288 -6.68 -23.09 -22.80
N ALA A 289 -5.60 -22.54 -22.22
CA ALA A 289 -4.46 -23.35 -21.81
C ALA A 289 -4.83 -24.41 -20.75
N PHE A 290 -5.80 -24.07 -19.89
CA PHE A 290 -6.24 -24.91 -18.77
C PHE A 290 -7.53 -25.71 -19.08
N THR A 291 -8.39 -25.17 -19.94
CA THR A 291 -9.72 -25.74 -20.25
C THR A 291 -9.79 -26.43 -21.62
N GLY A 292 -8.81 -26.22 -22.47
CA GLY A 292 -8.79 -26.76 -23.82
C GLY A 292 -8.77 -28.30 -23.85
N PRO A 293 -9.36 -28.94 -24.89
CA PRO A 293 -9.54 -30.40 -24.98
C PRO A 293 -8.24 -31.15 -25.25
N GLY A 294 -7.16 -30.45 -25.55
CA GLY A 294 -5.87 -31.04 -25.93
C GLY A 294 -5.02 -31.52 -24.75
N PRO A 295 -4.15 -32.54 -24.94
CA PRO A 295 -3.25 -33.00 -23.90
C PRO A 295 -2.11 -31.98 -23.58
N LYS A 296 -1.90 -31.00 -24.46
CA LYS A 296 -0.86 -29.96 -24.34
C LYS A 296 -1.41 -28.60 -24.76
N ALA A 297 -0.98 -27.58 -24.07
CA ALA A 297 -1.25 -26.21 -24.47
C ALA A 297 -0.45 -25.84 -25.74
N THR A 298 -1.04 -25.03 -26.59
CA THR A 298 -0.38 -24.51 -27.80
C THR A 298 0.78 -23.55 -27.49
N PRO A 299 1.70 -23.29 -28.43
CA PRO A 299 2.75 -22.31 -28.21
C PRO A 299 2.23 -20.91 -27.89
N ALA A 300 1.09 -20.47 -28.47
CA ALA A 300 0.45 -19.19 -28.19
C ALA A 300 -0.08 -19.15 -26.74
N GLN A 301 -0.77 -20.17 -26.29
CA GLN A 301 -1.26 -20.29 -24.91
C GLN A 301 -0.11 -20.27 -23.90
N ILE A 302 0.97 -21.04 -24.14
CA ILE A 302 2.15 -21.04 -23.27
C ILE A 302 2.83 -19.65 -23.23
N LYS A 303 2.82 -18.91 -24.35
CA LYS A 303 3.33 -17.53 -24.37
C LYS A 303 2.53 -16.61 -23.45
N VAL A 304 1.19 -16.67 -23.50
CA VAL A 304 0.32 -15.86 -22.65
C VAL A 304 0.46 -16.26 -21.16
N VAL A 305 0.48 -17.56 -20.85
CA VAL A 305 0.72 -18.03 -19.47
C VAL A 305 2.07 -17.54 -18.94
N ARG A 306 3.10 -17.51 -19.77
CA ARG A 306 4.42 -16.99 -19.39
C ARG A 306 4.40 -15.48 -19.15
N SER A 307 3.75 -14.72 -20.02
CA SER A 307 3.59 -13.26 -19.87
C SER A 307 2.89 -12.95 -18.55
N TYR A 308 1.76 -13.60 -18.25
CA TYR A 308 1.05 -13.45 -16.98
C TYR A 308 1.93 -13.77 -15.77
N LEU A 309 2.78 -14.79 -15.85
CA LEU A 309 3.68 -15.16 -14.76
C LEU A 309 4.77 -14.10 -14.50
N THR A 310 5.22 -13.39 -15.54
CA THR A 310 6.36 -12.47 -15.47
C THR A 310 5.97 -10.99 -15.37
N GLU A 311 4.73 -10.62 -15.71
CA GLU A 311 4.23 -9.26 -15.65
C GLU A 311 3.80 -8.87 -14.23
N ASP A 312 4.35 -7.80 -13.68
CA ASP A 312 4.06 -7.33 -12.32
C ASP A 312 2.61 -6.84 -12.14
N SER A 313 1.95 -6.40 -13.22
CA SER A 313 0.54 -5.98 -13.21
C SER A 313 -0.46 -7.12 -12.99
N ILE A 314 -0.05 -8.37 -13.25
CA ILE A 314 -0.90 -9.55 -13.14
C ILE A 314 -0.79 -10.15 -11.74
N SER A 315 -1.93 -10.25 -11.03
CA SER A 315 -1.98 -10.84 -9.70
C SER A 315 -1.68 -12.35 -9.70
N PRO A 316 -0.96 -12.87 -8.68
CA PRO A 316 -0.80 -14.30 -8.48
C PRO A 316 -2.12 -15.06 -8.25
N ALA A 317 -3.20 -14.37 -7.83
CA ALA A 317 -4.51 -14.99 -7.57
C ALA A 317 -5.08 -15.69 -8.78
N ILE A 318 -4.82 -15.19 -10.01
CA ILE A 318 -5.32 -15.85 -11.22
C ILE A 318 -4.77 -17.27 -11.40
N PHE A 319 -3.51 -17.51 -11.02
CA PHE A 319 -2.91 -18.83 -11.09
C PHE A 319 -3.43 -19.77 -9.99
N ARG A 320 -3.63 -19.24 -8.77
CA ARG A 320 -4.26 -19.97 -7.67
C ARG A 320 -5.67 -20.41 -8.07
N ARG A 321 -6.45 -19.49 -8.66
CA ARG A 321 -7.77 -19.78 -9.20
C ARG A 321 -7.75 -20.90 -10.26
N MET A 322 -6.79 -20.88 -11.19
CA MET A 322 -6.66 -21.95 -12.18
C MET A 322 -6.29 -23.29 -11.52
N ALA A 323 -5.44 -23.28 -10.53
CA ALA A 323 -5.08 -24.49 -9.79
C ALA A 323 -6.24 -25.09 -9.00
N ASP A 324 -7.08 -24.23 -8.41
CA ASP A 324 -8.27 -24.66 -7.67
C ASP A 324 -9.35 -25.24 -8.60
N GLN A 325 -9.57 -24.59 -9.73
CA GLN A 325 -10.62 -24.99 -10.69
C GLN A 325 -10.17 -26.12 -11.63
N HIS A 326 -8.90 -26.17 -11.99
CA HIS A 326 -8.33 -27.07 -13.01
C HIS A 326 -6.97 -27.65 -12.56
N PRO A 327 -6.89 -28.37 -11.42
CA PRO A 327 -5.62 -28.79 -10.83
C PRO A 327 -4.74 -29.61 -11.78
N ASP A 328 -5.29 -30.64 -12.42
CA ASP A 328 -4.53 -31.48 -13.35
C ASP A 328 -4.06 -30.74 -14.60
N ALA A 329 -4.87 -29.81 -15.09
CA ALA A 329 -4.49 -29.00 -16.24
C ALA A 329 -3.40 -28.00 -15.86
N THR A 330 -3.47 -27.42 -14.66
CA THR A 330 -2.46 -26.51 -14.14
C THR A 330 -1.11 -27.22 -14.04
N ASP A 331 -1.06 -28.42 -13.48
CA ASP A 331 0.16 -29.22 -13.44
C ASP A 331 0.74 -29.44 -14.84
N ARG A 332 -0.08 -29.89 -15.81
CA ARG A 332 0.37 -30.13 -17.19
C ARG A 332 0.90 -28.86 -17.87
N VAL A 333 0.19 -27.74 -17.72
CA VAL A 333 0.57 -26.45 -18.32
C VAL A 333 1.92 -25.99 -17.77
N PHE A 334 2.12 -26.06 -16.45
CA PHE A 334 3.37 -25.64 -15.84
C PHE A 334 4.52 -26.62 -16.05
N GLN A 335 4.26 -27.94 -16.14
CA GLN A 335 5.25 -28.92 -16.59
C GLN A 335 5.78 -28.58 -17.98
N GLN A 336 4.88 -28.22 -18.91
CA GLN A 336 5.23 -27.80 -20.26
C GLN A 336 5.98 -26.48 -20.28
N LEU A 337 5.47 -25.45 -19.57
CA LEU A 337 6.06 -24.10 -19.50
C LEU A 337 7.50 -24.14 -18.96
N LEU A 338 7.72 -24.91 -17.87
CA LEU A 338 8.98 -24.98 -17.14
C LEU A 338 9.91 -26.08 -17.68
N ARG A 339 9.42 -26.94 -18.56
CA ARG A 339 10.11 -28.15 -19.02
C ARG A 339 10.54 -29.05 -17.85
N LYS A 340 9.67 -29.18 -16.83
CA LYS A 340 9.90 -29.92 -15.58
C LYS A 340 8.78 -30.98 -15.42
N PRO A 341 8.93 -32.23 -15.89
CA PRO A 341 7.85 -33.22 -15.84
C PRO A 341 7.33 -33.58 -14.44
N GLY A 342 8.15 -33.38 -13.40
CA GLY A 342 7.76 -33.63 -12.01
C GLY A 342 7.19 -32.42 -11.27
N PHE A 343 6.92 -31.32 -11.94
CA PHE A 343 6.27 -30.15 -11.32
C PHE A 343 4.83 -30.48 -10.93
N THR A 344 4.44 -30.14 -9.72
CA THR A 344 3.04 -30.12 -9.31
C THR A 344 2.75 -28.78 -8.64
N TRP A 345 1.59 -28.20 -8.95
CA TRP A 345 1.22 -26.90 -8.39
C TRP A 345 1.12 -26.94 -6.86
N SER A 346 0.56 -28.01 -6.31
CA SER A 346 0.42 -28.19 -4.86
C SER A 346 1.76 -28.16 -4.09
N ALA A 347 2.84 -28.63 -4.70
CA ALA A 347 4.16 -28.66 -4.08
C ALA A 347 5.04 -27.45 -4.46
N ASP A 348 4.99 -27.04 -5.73
CA ASP A 348 5.96 -26.11 -6.32
C ASP A 348 5.35 -24.72 -6.63
N GLY A 349 4.01 -24.59 -6.69
CA GLY A 349 3.31 -23.39 -7.22
C GLY A 349 3.61 -22.12 -6.46
N GLU A 350 3.51 -22.15 -5.13
CA GLU A 350 3.80 -20.96 -4.31
C GLU A 350 5.28 -20.55 -4.38
N ALA A 351 6.20 -21.51 -4.48
CA ALA A 351 7.62 -21.21 -4.68
C ALA A 351 7.88 -20.56 -6.06
N LEU A 352 7.15 -21.00 -7.08
CA LEU A 352 7.20 -20.40 -8.42
C LEU A 352 6.65 -18.96 -8.40
N LEU A 353 5.52 -18.72 -7.73
CA LEU A 353 4.96 -17.38 -7.60
C LEU A 353 5.92 -16.44 -6.85
N ARG A 354 6.50 -16.88 -5.72
CA ARG A 354 7.52 -16.09 -5.00
C ARG A 354 8.75 -15.77 -5.84
N LYS A 355 9.13 -16.66 -6.73
CA LYS A 355 10.27 -16.42 -7.62
C LYS A 355 10.00 -15.30 -8.62
N HIS A 356 8.78 -15.20 -9.17
CA HIS A 356 8.44 -14.28 -10.24
C HIS A 356 7.66 -13.05 -9.78
N LYS A 357 6.95 -13.14 -8.65
CA LYS A 357 6.01 -12.13 -8.10
C LYS A 357 6.19 -11.98 -6.60
N LYS A 358 7.45 -11.87 -6.13
CA LYS A 358 7.80 -11.94 -4.71
C LYS A 358 6.96 -10.99 -3.84
N GLU A 359 6.87 -9.74 -4.24
CA GLU A 359 6.17 -8.71 -3.45
C GLU A 359 4.67 -9.03 -3.32
N GLN A 360 4.04 -9.50 -4.39
CA GLN A 360 2.61 -9.82 -4.40
C GLN A 360 2.31 -11.18 -3.78
N ALA A 361 3.20 -12.17 -3.94
CA ALA A 361 2.99 -13.52 -3.42
C ALA A 361 3.06 -13.58 -1.89
N ASP A 362 3.91 -12.74 -1.29
CA ASP A 362 4.12 -12.67 0.16
C ASP A 362 3.27 -11.54 0.81
N ALA A 363 2.58 -10.71 0.03
CA ALA A 363 1.74 -9.63 0.54
C ALA A 363 0.52 -10.18 1.30
N VAL A 364 0.24 -9.57 2.44
CA VAL A 364 -1.05 -9.79 3.12
C VAL A 364 -2.14 -9.16 2.27
N PRO A 365 -3.19 -9.90 1.90
CA PRO A 365 -4.28 -9.34 1.11
C PRO A 365 -4.92 -8.14 1.81
N LEU A 366 -5.10 -7.04 1.09
CA LEU A 366 -5.80 -5.85 1.55
C LEU A 366 -6.91 -5.50 0.56
N PRO A 367 -8.04 -4.90 1.03
CA PRO A 367 -9.08 -4.44 0.14
C PRO A 367 -8.55 -3.44 -0.88
N ARG A 368 -9.04 -3.49 -2.11
CA ARG A 368 -8.73 -2.50 -3.16
C ARG A 368 -9.49 -1.18 -2.97
N LEU A 369 -10.57 -1.22 -2.20
CA LEU A 369 -11.43 -0.07 -1.95
C LEU A 369 -11.17 0.49 -0.56
N VAL A 370 -10.65 1.71 -0.48
CA VAL A 370 -10.42 2.42 0.78
C VAL A 370 -11.67 3.23 1.14
N PRO A 371 -12.32 2.95 2.29
CA PRO A 371 -13.44 3.75 2.77
C PRO A 371 -12.92 5.09 3.31
N LEU A 372 -12.93 6.14 2.49
CA LEU A 372 -12.60 7.48 2.94
C LEU A 372 -13.69 8.02 3.86
N GLY A 373 -13.29 8.69 4.96
CA GLY A 373 -14.19 9.47 5.79
C GLY A 373 -14.84 10.62 4.99
N GLU A 374 -15.99 11.15 5.45
CA GLU A 374 -16.72 12.20 4.72
C GLU A 374 -15.84 13.43 4.43
N ASP A 375 -15.04 13.87 5.38
CA ASP A 375 -14.14 15.02 5.23
C ASP A 375 -13.09 14.78 4.14
N LEU A 376 -12.47 13.60 4.09
CA LEU A 376 -11.51 13.25 3.04
C LEU A 376 -12.18 13.07 1.68
N ALA A 377 -13.34 12.42 1.65
CA ALA A 377 -14.07 12.15 0.42
C ALA A 377 -14.48 13.44 -0.31
N THR A 378 -14.82 14.51 0.42
CA THR A 378 -15.18 15.81 -0.17
C THR A 378 -14.00 16.53 -0.83
N HIS A 379 -12.78 16.23 -0.41
CA HIS A 379 -11.54 16.85 -0.90
C HIS A 379 -10.76 15.94 -1.86
N PHE A 380 -11.17 14.67 -2.00
CA PHE A 380 -10.51 13.75 -2.90
C PHE A 380 -10.74 14.15 -4.37
N THR A 381 -9.65 14.39 -5.07
CA THR A 381 -9.64 14.51 -6.52
C THR A 381 -8.81 13.35 -7.04
N PRO A 382 -9.36 12.43 -7.85
CA PRO A 382 -8.57 11.37 -8.46
C PRO A 382 -7.38 11.99 -9.21
N PRO A 383 -6.20 11.34 -9.19
CA PRO A 383 -5.06 11.82 -9.95
C PRO A 383 -5.48 12.01 -11.40
N GLY A 384 -5.20 13.20 -11.93
CA GLY A 384 -5.40 13.53 -13.34
C GLY A 384 -4.47 12.66 -14.19
N ARG A 385 -4.94 12.34 -15.37
CA ARG A 385 -4.18 11.61 -16.40
C ARG A 385 -3.00 12.41 -16.87
#